data_9c2f3046927c8c099f034ae89353f376
#
_entry.id   9c2f3046927c8c099f034ae89353f376
#
_cell.length_a   1.000
_cell.length_b   1.000
_cell.length_c   1.000
_cell.angle_alpha   90.00
_cell.angle_beta   90.00
_cell.angle_gamma   90.00
#
_symmetry.space_group_name_H-M   'P 1'
#
loop_
_entity.id
_entity.type
_entity.pdbx_description
1 polymer ?
#
loop_
_entity_poly.entity_id
_entity_poly.type
_entity_poly.pdbx_seq_one_letter_code
_entity_poly.pdbx_strand_id
1 'polypeptide(L)'
;MLTQSDYLFIKKLNISLNNVLVFAAVMNSGGLLPASYYMNCSQAAISVSLKKFCTCFPSKLFTRDGRRLIPTPEAIALYESIIPVILGFREALEYGIDSTGKNESVFYN
;
A
#
# COMPACT_ATOMS: atom_id res chain seq x y z
N MET A 1 -4.16 -0.28 -22.39
CA MET A 1 -4.98 -1.43 -21.98
C MET A 1 -4.10 -2.46 -21.27
N LEU A 2 -4.62 -3.08 -20.24
CA LEU A 2 -3.90 -4.11 -19.52
C LEU A 2 -3.83 -5.41 -20.32
N THR A 3 -2.65 -5.99 -20.39
CA THR A 3 -2.42 -7.26 -21.06
C THR A 3 -2.52 -8.42 -20.05
N GLN A 4 -2.62 -9.66 -20.55
CA GLN A 4 -2.58 -10.83 -19.71
C GLN A 4 -1.29 -10.87 -18.88
N SER A 5 -0.18 -10.45 -19.46
CA SER A 5 1.11 -10.38 -18.78
C SER A 5 1.04 -9.45 -17.57
N ASP A 6 0.35 -8.31 -17.70
CA ASP A 6 0.18 -7.37 -16.59
C ASP A 6 -0.60 -8.01 -15.43
N TYR A 7 -1.71 -8.68 -15.74
CA TYR A 7 -2.51 -9.36 -14.73
C TYR A 7 -1.71 -10.44 -13.99
N LEU A 8 -1.00 -11.27 -14.74
CA LEU A 8 -0.24 -12.38 -14.16
C LEU A 8 0.91 -11.88 -13.28
N PHE A 9 1.58 -10.81 -13.70
CA PHE A 9 2.65 -10.21 -12.91
C PHE A 9 2.13 -9.74 -11.54
N ILE A 10 1.05 -8.97 -11.56
CA ILE A 10 0.48 -8.41 -10.33
C ILE A 10 -0.08 -9.51 -9.45
N LYS A 11 -0.83 -10.44 -10.04
CA LYS A 11 -1.45 -11.55 -9.31
C LYS A 11 -0.41 -12.42 -8.61
N LYS A 12 0.71 -12.68 -9.27
CA LYS A 12 1.78 -13.51 -8.72
C LYS A 12 2.38 -12.94 -7.44
N LEU A 13 2.47 -11.62 -7.34
CA LEU A 13 3.03 -10.97 -6.17
C LEU A 13 2.15 -11.17 -4.92
N ASN A 14 0.86 -11.37 -5.13
CA ASN A 14 -0.10 -11.57 -4.05
C ASN A 14 -0.06 -10.43 -3.00
N ILE A 15 0.11 -9.22 -3.49
CA ILE A 15 0.10 -8.00 -2.66
C ILE A 15 -1.32 -7.44 -2.67
N SER A 16 -1.88 -7.16 -1.50
CA SER A 16 -3.15 -6.46 -1.41
C SER A 16 -2.93 -4.94 -1.43
N LEU A 17 -3.97 -4.20 -1.77
CA LEU A 17 -3.93 -2.75 -1.65
C LEU A 17 -3.62 -2.34 -0.21
N ASN A 18 -4.16 -3.06 0.77
CA ASN A 18 -3.87 -2.77 2.17
C ASN A 18 -2.38 -2.87 2.48
N ASN A 19 -1.68 -3.86 1.91
CA ASN A 19 -0.23 -3.98 2.11
C ASN A 19 0.50 -2.76 1.55
N VAL A 20 0.08 -2.26 0.40
CA VAL A 20 0.66 -1.06 -0.22
C VAL A 20 0.43 0.16 0.66
N LEU A 21 -0.79 0.33 1.16
CA LEU A 21 -1.14 1.46 2.03
C LEU A 21 -0.36 1.42 3.34
N VAL A 22 -0.16 0.23 3.91
CA VAL A 22 0.64 0.07 5.12
C VAL A 22 2.08 0.49 4.88
N PHE A 23 2.67 0.06 3.78
CA PHE A 23 4.03 0.48 3.43
C PHE A 23 4.11 2.00 3.33
N ALA A 24 3.18 2.62 2.62
CA ALA A 24 3.14 4.07 2.46
C ALA A 24 2.97 4.78 3.81
N ALA A 25 2.13 4.25 4.69
CA ALA A 25 1.91 4.82 6.02
C ALA A 25 3.18 4.75 6.88
N VAL A 26 3.90 3.63 6.84
CA VAL A 26 5.16 3.48 7.57
C VAL A 26 6.20 4.46 7.06
N MET A 27 6.33 4.58 5.74
CA MET A 27 7.27 5.52 5.13
C MET A 27 6.93 6.97 5.49
N ASN A 28 5.67 7.32 5.41
CA ASN A 28 5.22 8.69 5.66
C ASN A 28 5.31 9.08 7.14
N SER A 29 5.01 8.17 8.04
CA SER A 29 4.94 8.45 9.48
C SER A 29 6.25 8.19 10.22
N GLY A 30 7.14 7.40 9.64
CA GLY A 30 8.44 7.09 10.21
C GLY A 30 8.49 5.89 11.14
N GLY A 31 7.43 5.10 11.25
CA GLY A 31 7.48 3.91 12.09
C GLY A 31 6.18 3.13 12.16
N LEU A 32 6.25 1.99 12.86
CA LEU A 32 5.11 1.08 12.97
C LEU A 32 3.97 1.66 13.83
N LEU A 33 4.33 2.24 14.97
CA LEU A 33 3.33 2.78 15.87
C LEU A 33 2.59 3.99 15.26
N PRO A 34 3.29 5.02 14.74
CA PRO A 34 2.57 6.11 14.08
C PRO A 34 1.75 5.63 12.88
N ALA A 35 2.24 4.64 12.12
CA ALA A 35 1.46 4.08 11.00
C ALA A 35 0.16 3.44 11.47
N SER A 36 0.16 2.82 12.65
CA SER A 36 -1.05 2.22 13.21
C SER A 36 -2.14 3.26 13.47
N TYR A 37 -1.76 4.48 13.84
CA TYR A 37 -2.73 5.57 14.01
C TYR A 37 -3.29 6.02 12.66
N TYR A 38 -2.44 6.16 11.64
CA TYR A 38 -2.90 6.53 10.30
C TYR A 38 -3.87 5.51 9.72
N MET A 39 -3.58 4.24 9.94
CA MET A 39 -4.38 3.15 9.38
C MET A 39 -5.51 2.71 10.28
N ASN A 40 -5.60 3.29 11.48
CA ASN A 40 -6.62 2.96 12.46
C ASN A 40 -6.67 1.45 12.74
N CYS A 41 -5.51 0.87 13.02
CA CYS A 41 -5.38 -0.56 13.31
C CYS A 41 -4.26 -0.78 14.33
N SER A 42 -4.07 -2.03 14.76
CA SER A 42 -3.04 -2.34 15.75
C SER A 42 -1.64 -2.30 15.15
N GLN A 43 -0.64 -2.05 15.99
CA GLN A 43 0.75 -2.10 15.56
C GLN A 43 1.12 -3.49 15.05
N ALA A 44 0.57 -4.54 15.67
CA ALA A 44 0.81 -5.91 15.23
C ALA A 44 0.29 -6.14 13.81
N ALA A 45 -0.89 -5.60 13.48
CA ALA A 45 -1.44 -5.70 12.13
C ALA A 45 -0.56 -4.99 11.11
N ILE A 46 -0.04 -3.81 11.46
CA ILE A 46 0.90 -3.08 10.61
C ILE A 46 2.16 -3.92 10.36
N SER A 47 2.72 -4.49 11.41
CA SER A 47 3.94 -5.30 11.32
C SER A 47 3.76 -6.50 10.39
N VAL A 48 2.66 -7.23 10.53
CA VAL A 48 2.35 -8.39 9.69
C VAL A 48 2.18 -7.97 8.23
N SER A 49 1.42 -6.93 7.98
CA SER A 49 1.16 -6.44 6.62
C SER A 49 2.43 -5.90 5.95
N LEU A 50 3.24 -5.15 6.69
CA LEU A 50 4.50 -4.62 6.18
C LEU A 50 5.46 -5.74 5.81
N LYS A 51 5.58 -6.75 6.68
CA LYS A 51 6.44 -7.90 6.43
C LYS A 51 6.03 -8.61 5.15
N LYS A 52 4.74 -8.82 4.95
CA LYS A 52 4.22 -9.46 3.75
C LYS A 52 4.57 -8.65 2.50
N PHE A 53 4.42 -7.33 2.57
CA PHE A 53 4.80 -6.45 1.47
C PHE A 53 6.30 -6.57 1.15
N CYS A 54 7.13 -6.48 2.17
CA CYS A 54 8.59 -6.49 2.00
C CYS A 54 9.11 -7.80 1.41
N THR A 55 8.47 -8.93 1.70
CA THR A 55 8.91 -10.23 1.17
C THR A 55 8.75 -10.35 -0.35
N CYS A 56 7.99 -9.46 -0.97
CA CYS A 56 7.80 -9.46 -2.43
C CYS A 56 8.99 -8.88 -3.21
N PHE A 57 9.95 -8.28 -2.51
CA PHE A 57 11.06 -7.59 -3.16
C PHE A 57 12.39 -8.25 -2.79
N PRO A 58 13.31 -8.36 -3.75
CA PRO A 58 14.60 -9.01 -3.49
C PRO A 58 15.52 -8.17 -2.60
N SER A 59 15.40 -6.84 -2.66
CA SER A 59 16.22 -5.94 -1.84
C SER A 59 15.54 -5.67 -0.52
N LYS A 60 16.32 -5.47 0.53
CA LYS A 60 15.79 -5.04 1.82
C LYS A 60 15.18 -3.65 1.68
N LEU A 61 13.99 -3.46 2.23
CA LEU A 61 13.33 -2.16 2.26
C LEU A 61 13.58 -1.42 3.56
N PHE A 62 13.89 -2.14 4.63
CA PHE A 62 14.16 -1.53 5.94
C PHE A 62 15.32 -2.23 6.62
N THR A 63 16.07 -1.44 7.38
CA THR A 63 17.05 -1.94 8.34
C THR A 63 16.63 -1.46 9.73
N ARG A 64 17.21 -2.04 10.76
CA ARG A 64 16.92 -1.63 12.13
C ARG A 64 18.14 -0.97 12.77
N ASP A 65 17.87 0.13 13.45
CA ASP A 65 18.83 0.77 14.36
C ASP A 65 18.13 0.81 15.72
N GLY A 66 18.43 -0.19 16.54
CA GLY A 66 17.69 -0.38 17.78
C GLY A 66 16.23 -0.71 17.50
N ARG A 67 15.32 0.14 17.98
CA ARG A 67 13.87 -0.02 17.74
C ARG A 67 13.38 0.71 16.50
N ARG A 68 14.26 1.47 15.85
CA ARG A 68 13.87 2.29 14.70
C ARG A 68 13.97 1.48 13.42
N LEU A 69 12.97 1.64 12.58
CA LEU A 69 13.01 1.15 11.21
C LEU A 69 13.59 2.26 10.34
N ILE A 70 14.66 1.93 9.62
CA ILE A 70 15.33 2.88 8.72
C ILE A 70 15.05 2.43 7.30
N PRO A 71 14.38 3.24 6.48
CA PRO A 71 14.15 2.88 5.08
C PRO A 71 15.45 2.89 4.30
N THR A 72 15.62 1.91 3.44
CA THR A 72 16.76 1.84 2.53
C THR A 72 16.53 2.79 1.34
N PRO A 73 17.59 3.12 0.57
CA PRO A 73 17.39 3.87 -0.68
C PRO A 73 16.39 3.22 -1.63
N GLU A 74 16.35 1.88 -1.66
CA GLU A 74 15.39 1.13 -2.47
C GLU A 74 13.96 1.37 -2.00
N ALA A 75 13.74 1.40 -0.70
CA ALA A 75 12.42 1.70 -0.14
C ALA A 75 11.97 3.12 -0.48
N ILE A 76 12.89 4.08 -0.41
CA ILE A 76 12.59 5.48 -0.73
C ILE A 76 12.19 5.61 -2.20
N ALA A 77 12.96 4.98 -3.10
CA ALA A 77 12.65 5.00 -4.53
C ALA A 77 11.30 4.35 -4.82
N LEU A 78 11.02 3.22 -4.18
CA LEU A 78 9.74 2.52 -4.33
C LEU A 78 8.59 3.38 -3.83
N TYR A 79 8.75 4.00 -2.69
CA TYR A 79 7.74 4.88 -2.10
C TYR A 79 7.42 6.05 -3.04
N GLU A 80 8.44 6.71 -3.56
CA GLU A 80 8.26 7.82 -4.50
C GLU A 80 7.51 7.39 -5.76
N SER A 81 7.72 6.16 -6.22
CA SER A 81 7.01 5.60 -7.37
C SER A 81 5.56 5.23 -7.05
N ILE A 82 5.31 4.78 -5.82
CA ILE A 82 3.98 4.31 -5.41
C ILE A 82 3.03 5.48 -5.12
N ILE A 83 3.50 6.57 -4.56
CA ILE A 83 2.64 7.68 -4.14
C ILE A 83 1.74 8.21 -5.27
N PRO A 84 2.26 8.51 -6.47
CA PRO A 84 1.38 8.99 -7.55
C PRO A 84 0.31 7.97 -7.93
N VAL A 85 0.63 6.68 -7.83
CA VAL A 85 -0.31 5.60 -8.14
C VAL A 85 -1.46 5.58 -7.12
N ILE A 86 -1.13 5.70 -5.82
CA ILE A 86 -2.15 5.74 -4.76
C ILE A 86 -3.04 6.97 -4.93
N LEU A 87 -2.45 8.13 -5.19
CA LEU A 87 -3.21 9.37 -5.38
C LEU A 87 -4.12 9.27 -6.60
N GLY A 88 -3.63 8.72 -7.70
CA GLY A 88 -4.44 8.51 -8.90
C GLY A 88 -5.58 7.53 -8.65
N PHE A 89 -5.31 6.49 -7.88
CA PHE A 89 -6.36 5.52 -7.52
C PHE A 89 -7.42 6.19 -6.64
N ARG A 90 -7.01 6.99 -5.66
CA ARG A 90 -7.95 7.75 -4.82
C ARG A 90 -8.84 8.67 -5.67
N GLU A 91 -8.25 9.38 -6.61
CA GLU A 91 -9.00 10.26 -7.51
C GLU A 91 -10.00 9.48 -8.34
N ALA A 92 -9.60 8.32 -8.86
CA ALA A 92 -10.49 7.47 -9.64
C ALA A 92 -11.68 6.98 -8.80
N LEU A 93 -11.44 6.61 -7.56
CA LEU A 93 -12.51 6.17 -6.65
C LEU A 93 -13.45 7.33 -6.32
N GLU A 94 -12.92 8.52 -6.04
CA GLU A 94 -13.75 9.71 -5.80
C GLU A 94 -14.63 10.04 -7.01
N TYR A 95 -14.03 10.01 -8.19
CA TYR A 95 -14.77 10.26 -9.43
C TYR A 95 -15.90 9.23 -9.57
N GLY A 96 -15.61 7.96 -9.35
CA GLY A 96 -16.62 6.91 -9.45
C GLY A 96 -17.76 7.08 -8.46
N ILE A 97 -17.45 7.45 -7.22
CA ILE A 97 -18.45 7.70 -6.19
C ILE A 97 -19.33 8.89 -6.56
N ASP A 98 -18.72 10.00 -6.98
CA ASP A 98 -19.46 11.22 -7.34
C ASP A 98 -20.30 11.04 -8.58
N SER A 99 -19.79 10.33 -9.58
CA SER A 99 -20.46 10.16 -10.88
C SER A 99 -21.59 9.16 -10.85
N THR A 100 -21.45 8.08 -10.06
CA THR A 100 -22.46 7.00 -10.03
C THR A 100 -23.45 7.16 -8.89
N GLY A 101 -23.08 7.92 -7.87
CA GLY A 101 -23.86 8.06 -6.67
C GLY A 101 -23.90 6.77 -5.87
N LYS A 102 -24.55 6.84 -4.71
CA LYS A 102 -24.80 5.67 -3.88
C LYS A 102 -26.05 4.98 -4.37
N ASN A 103 -25.92 3.72 -4.73
CA ASN A 103 -27.06 2.91 -5.08
C ASN A 103 -27.10 1.70 -4.16
N GLU A 104 -28.01 1.72 -3.21
CA GLU A 104 -28.09 0.70 -2.16
C GLU A 104 -28.81 -0.57 -2.60
N SER A 105 -29.60 -0.48 -3.65
CA SER A 105 -30.47 -1.58 -4.05
C SER A 105 -29.88 -2.46 -5.12
N VAL A 106 -28.80 -2.04 -5.79
CA VAL A 106 -28.30 -2.72 -6.96
C VAL A 106 -26.82 -2.97 -6.85
N PHE A 107 -26.46 -4.23 -6.89
CA PHE A 107 -25.04 -4.64 -6.91
C PHE A 107 -24.47 -4.51 -8.32
N TYR A 108 -25.22 -4.98 -9.31
CA TYR A 108 -24.93 -4.78 -10.73
C TYR A 108 -26.05 -3.98 -11.35
N ASN A 109 -25.71 -3.03 -12.16
CA ASN A 109 -26.70 -2.24 -12.90
C ASN A 109 -27.08 -2.89 -14.20
#